data_ae6499f5f175f5f31bdcfc0c8141ecc6
#
_entry.id   ae6499f5f175f5f31bdcfc0c8141ecc6
#
_cell.length_a   1.000
_cell.length_b   1.000
_cell.length_c   1.000
_cell.angle_alpha   90.00
_cell.angle_beta   90.00
_cell.angle_gamma   90.00
#
_symmetry.space_group_name_H-M   'P 1'
#
loop_
_entity.id
_entity.type
_entity.pdbx_description
1 polymer ?
#
loop_
_entity_poly.entity_id
_entity_poly.type
_entity_poly.pdbx_seq_one_letter_code
_entity_poly.pdbx_strand_id
1 'polypeptide(L)'
;MKLFNGLVAASTILASVGMAQATDLEVTHWWTSGGEAAAVAEFAKAFDATGNKWIDGAIAGSGGTARPIMISRITGGDPMGATQFNHGRQAEELVEAGLMRDLTPIAEKEGWKDFIKPSSLLDSCTVDGKIYCVPVNIHSQQWLWLSNAAFEKAGVPVPTNWDEYVAAAPALEKAGIIPLALGQQPWQASLAFQVLVVALAGPDVFTKIYGGKDAELAAGPEMAKVFEAADKARSMAANSKVQDWNQATNLVITGQAAGQIMGDWAQGEFQVAGQVAGKDYTCLPGLGVNEIINTGGDAFYFPILKDEAKSAAQDVLASTMLKPETQVAFNLKKGSLPVRGDVDLAAANDCMKKGLDILAKGNIIQSPDQLMSADSLTQVNDLFVEFFNTPSITAADAQKRFADIVSKAD
;
A
#
# COMPACT_ATOMS: atom_id res chain seq x y z
N MET A 1 27.12 1.21 -87.14
CA MET A 1 26.87 0.37 -85.93
C MET A 1 27.19 1.20 -84.70
N LYS A 2 26.18 1.74 -84.07
CA LYS A 2 26.34 2.52 -82.78
C LYS A 2 25.77 1.67 -81.66
N LEU A 3 26.63 1.27 -80.72
CA LEU A 3 26.27 0.55 -79.54
C LEU A 3 25.76 1.59 -78.47
N PHE A 4 24.56 1.42 -78.03
CA PHE A 4 24.00 2.15 -76.87
C PHE A 4 24.33 1.36 -75.59
N ASN A 5 25.13 1.95 -74.71
CA ASN A 5 25.27 1.46 -73.32
C ASN A 5 24.21 2.09 -72.44
N GLY A 6 23.24 1.31 -71.97
CA GLY A 6 22.29 1.72 -70.94
C GLY A 6 22.88 1.56 -69.54
N LEU A 7 23.03 2.63 -68.81
CA LEU A 7 23.34 2.60 -67.38
C LEU A 7 22.05 2.36 -66.58
N VAL A 8 21.99 1.23 -65.90
CA VAL A 8 20.93 0.96 -64.92
C VAL A 8 21.40 1.54 -63.56
N ALA A 9 20.79 2.64 -63.13
CA ALA A 9 21.00 3.17 -61.81
C ALA A 9 20.19 2.36 -60.79
N ALA A 10 20.86 1.56 -59.98
CA ALA A 10 20.25 0.90 -58.82
C ALA A 10 20.11 1.88 -57.69
N SER A 11 18.87 2.34 -57.40
CA SER A 11 18.52 3.15 -56.24
C SER A 11 18.43 2.26 -55.01
N THR A 12 19.45 2.27 -54.18
CA THR A 12 19.45 1.65 -52.84
C THR A 12 18.60 2.52 -51.91
N ILE A 13 17.41 2.05 -51.57
CA ILE A 13 16.60 2.63 -50.48
C ILE A 13 17.24 2.19 -49.17
N LEU A 14 18.00 3.08 -48.53
CA LEU A 14 18.38 2.91 -47.15
C LEU A 14 17.12 3.09 -46.31
N ALA A 15 16.54 1.99 -45.86
CA ALA A 15 15.58 2.02 -44.76
C ALA A 15 16.35 2.47 -43.49
N SER A 16 16.16 3.71 -43.11
CA SER A 16 16.59 4.19 -41.80
C SER A 16 15.75 3.44 -40.73
N VAL A 17 16.32 2.39 -40.17
CA VAL A 17 15.84 1.81 -38.90
C VAL A 17 16.05 2.92 -37.89
N GLY A 18 14.99 3.67 -37.59
CA GLY A 18 14.98 4.59 -36.47
C GLY A 18 15.29 3.78 -35.21
N MET A 19 16.52 3.94 -34.67
CA MET A 19 16.80 3.45 -33.32
C MET A 19 15.79 4.17 -32.41
N ALA A 20 14.90 3.43 -31.80
CA ALA A 20 14.08 3.95 -30.71
C ALA A 20 15.06 4.50 -29.66
N GLN A 21 15.10 5.81 -29.50
CA GLN A 21 15.98 6.45 -28.56
C GLN A 21 15.42 6.12 -27.16
N ALA A 22 16.28 5.62 -26.29
CA ALA A 22 15.91 5.37 -24.88
C ALA A 22 15.36 6.67 -24.27
N THR A 23 14.21 6.56 -23.63
CA THR A 23 13.55 7.72 -23.00
C THR A 23 13.69 7.62 -21.49
N ASP A 24 14.30 8.66 -20.90
CA ASP A 24 14.37 8.80 -19.44
C ASP A 24 12.99 9.18 -18.90
N LEU A 25 12.47 8.41 -17.94
CA LEU A 25 11.19 8.66 -17.30
C LEU A 25 11.37 8.73 -15.78
N GLU A 26 11.17 9.89 -15.20
CA GLU A 26 11.20 10.07 -13.74
C GLU A 26 9.95 9.42 -13.12
N VAL A 27 10.17 8.57 -12.13
CA VAL A 27 9.10 7.89 -11.39
C VAL A 27 9.22 8.24 -9.92
N THR A 28 8.26 8.99 -9.39
CA THR A 28 8.25 9.37 -7.98
C THR A 28 7.47 8.38 -7.13
N HIS A 29 8.03 8.05 -6.00
CA HIS A 29 7.43 7.12 -5.04
C HIS A 29 7.99 7.36 -3.63
N TRP A 30 7.38 6.75 -2.59
CA TRP A 30 7.86 6.83 -1.21
C TRP A 30 8.46 5.53 -0.68
N TRP A 31 8.77 4.57 -1.53
CA TRP A 31 9.33 3.27 -1.16
C TRP A 31 10.84 3.37 -0.91
N THR A 32 11.21 3.69 0.32
CA THR A 32 12.60 3.95 0.71
C THR A 32 13.13 3.02 1.80
N SER A 33 12.27 2.18 2.41
CA SER A 33 12.70 1.14 3.35
C SER A 33 13.43 -0.01 2.63
N GLY A 34 14.09 -0.90 3.37
CA GLY A 34 14.86 -1.99 2.77
C GLY A 34 14.03 -2.91 1.88
N GLY A 35 12.87 -3.36 2.37
CA GLY A 35 11.95 -4.21 1.63
C GLY A 35 11.30 -3.49 0.44
N GLU A 36 10.91 -2.24 0.63
CA GLU A 36 10.28 -1.43 -0.41
C GLU A 36 11.25 -1.09 -1.56
N ALA A 37 12.49 -0.70 -1.22
CA ALA A 37 13.53 -0.43 -2.21
C ALA A 37 13.86 -1.67 -3.05
N ALA A 38 13.92 -2.86 -2.41
CA ALA A 38 14.11 -4.12 -3.12
C ALA A 38 12.94 -4.44 -4.06
N ALA A 39 11.71 -4.07 -3.70
CA ALA A 39 10.53 -4.29 -4.51
C ALA A 39 10.48 -3.33 -5.73
N VAL A 40 10.66 -2.02 -5.52
CA VAL A 40 10.61 -1.04 -6.63
C VAL A 40 11.72 -1.26 -7.65
N ALA A 41 12.86 -1.81 -7.23
CA ALA A 41 13.95 -2.18 -8.13
C ALA A 41 13.52 -3.21 -9.19
N GLU A 42 12.52 -4.05 -8.92
CA GLU A 42 11.97 -4.99 -9.93
C GLU A 42 11.19 -4.25 -11.03
N PHE A 43 10.45 -3.18 -10.71
CA PHE A 43 9.84 -2.31 -11.71
C PHE A 43 10.89 -1.57 -12.54
N ALA A 44 11.88 -0.97 -11.91
CA ALA A 44 12.96 -0.26 -12.59
C ALA A 44 13.70 -1.19 -13.57
N LYS A 45 14.08 -2.39 -13.10
CA LYS A 45 14.71 -3.42 -13.93
C LYS A 45 13.85 -3.85 -15.11
N ALA A 46 12.56 -4.08 -14.89
CA ALA A 46 11.64 -4.50 -15.96
C ALA A 46 11.44 -3.38 -16.98
N PHE A 47 11.36 -2.12 -16.56
CA PHE A 47 11.24 -0.96 -17.44
C PHE A 47 12.52 -0.69 -18.22
N ASP A 48 13.70 -0.73 -17.58
CA ASP A 48 15.00 -0.57 -18.24
C ASP A 48 15.22 -1.65 -19.33
N ALA A 49 14.70 -2.87 -19.12
CA ALA A 49 14.76 -3.95 -20.11
C ALA A 49 13.93 -3.68 -21.38
N THR A 50 13.02 -2.70 -21.36
CA THR A 50 12.28 -2.27 -22.57
C THR A 50 13.08 -1.34 -23.48
N GLY A 51 14.26 -0.91 -23.05
CA GLY A 51 15.10 0.07 -23.76
C GLY A 51 14.84 1.53 -23.31
N ASN A 52 13.88 1.76 -22.43
CA ASN A 52 13.71 3.04 -21.73
C ASN A 52 14.59 3.08 -20.47
N LYS A 53 14.57 4.21 -19.73
CA LYS A 53 15.36 4.36 -18.52
C LYS A 53 14.50 4.86 -17.36
N TRP A 54 14.47 4.09 -16.26
CA TRP A 54 13.91 4.51 -14.99
C TRP A 54 14.83 5.54 -14.33
N ILE A 55 14.29 6.71 -14.04
CA ILE A 55 14.95 7.72 -13.21
C ILE A 55 14.24 7.72 -11.87
N ASP A 56 14.96 7.28 -10.86
CA ASP A 56 14.41 7.11 -9.52
C ASP A 56 14.13 8.45 -8.84
N GLY A 57 12.88 8.67 -8.48
CA GLY A 57 12.37 9.86 -7.79
C GLY A 57 11.88 9.57 -6.37
N ALA A 58 12.60 8.71 -5.63
CA ALA A 58 12.22 8.32 -4.28
C ALA A 58 12.19 9.52 -3.31
N ILE A 59 11.11 9.63 -2.53
CA ILE A 59 10.88 10.68 -1.52
C ILE A 59 10.67 10.00 -0.16
N ALA A 60 11.60 10.16 0.75
CA ALA A 60 11.52 9.56 2.09
C ALA A 60 10.42 10.21 2.95
N GLY A 61 9.93 9.49 3.96
CA GLY A 61 8.93 9.96 4.93
C GLY A 61 7.51 9.47 4.66
N SER A 62 7.38 8.38 3.90
CA SER A 62 6.10 7.75 3.53
C SER A 62 5.18 8.69 2.72
N GLY A 63 3.97 8.22 2.40
CA GLY A 63 3.02 8.99 1.60
C GLY A 63 2.60 10.32 2.22
N GLY A 64 2.63 10.45 3.55
CA GLY A 64 2.32 11.70 4.24
C GLY A 64 3.26 12.86 3.88
N THR A 65 4.54 12.57 3.64
CA THR A 65 5.54 13.55 3.19
C THR A 65 5.58 13.65 1.67
N ALA A 66 5.55 12.52 0.97
CA ALA A 66 5.77 12.47 -0.48
C ALA A 66 4.60 13.06 -1.27
N ARG A 67 3.35 12.74 -0.93
CA ARG A 67 2.16 13.20 -1.68
C ARG A 67 2.06 14.73 -1.83
N PRO A 68 2.19 15.55 -0.79
CA PRO A 68 2.15 17.01 -0.94
C PRO A 68 3.22 17.53 -1.92
N ILE A 69 4.42 16.93 -1.92
CA ILE A 69 5.51 17.29 -2.84
C ILE A 69 5.14 16.93 -4.28
N MET A 70 4.62 15.71 -4.50
CA MET A 70 4.19 15.23 -5.81
C MET A 70 3.05 16.10 -6.36
N ILE A 71 2.03 16.39 -5.56
CA ILE A 71 0.89 17.25 -5.91
C ILE A 71 1.39 18.66 -6.26
N SER A 72 2.27 19.25 -5.44
CA SER A 72 2.83 20.58 -5.68
C SER A 72 3.61 20.65 -6.98
N ARG A 73 4.40 19.65 -7.35
CA ARG A 73 5.11 19.59 -8.63
C ARG A 73 4.14 19.53 -9.82
N ILE A 74 3.14 18.67 -9.74
CA ILE A 74 2.15 18.50 -10.82
C ILE A 74 1.36 19.79 -11.05
N THR A 75 0.83 20.39 -9.98
CA THR A 75 0.05 21.62 -10.04
C THR A 75 0.92 22.84 -10.40
N GLY A 76 2.20 22.82 -10.03
CA GLY A 76 3.18 23.85 -10.37
C GLY A 76 3.72 23.78 -11.80
N GLY A 77 3.33 22.77 -12.58
CA GLY A 77 3.74 22.63 -13.99
C GLY A 77 5.12 22.00 -14.20
N ASP A 78 5.66 21.30 -13.19
CA ASP A 78 6.88 20.47 -13.25
C ASP A 78 6.54 19.00 -12.95
N PRO A 79 5.66 18.36 -13.75
CA PRO A 79 5.24 17.00 -13.49
C PRO A 79 6.36 15.98 -13.78
N MET A 80 6.41 14.93 -12.97
CA MET A 80 7.20 13.73 -13.21
C MET A 80 6.56 12.85 -14.29
N GLY A 81 7.28 11.80 -14.73
CA GLY A 81 6.77 10.83 -15.70
C GLY A 81 5.68 9.91 -15.16
N ALA A 82 5.84 9.46 -13.93
CA ALA A 82 4.84 8.70 -13.19
C ALA A 82 4.95 9.00 -11.71
N THR A 83 3.86 8.83 -10.98
CA THR A 83 3.83 9.11 -9.53
C THR A 83 2.99 8.07 -8.79
N GLN A 84 3.48 7.65 -7.63
CA GLN A 84 2.76 6.76 -6.75
C GLN A 84 1.69 7.54 -5.95
N PHE A 85 0.49 6.96 -5.87
CA PHE A 85 -0.54 7.23 -4.88
C PHE A 85 -1.15 5.88 -4.43
N ASN A 86 -1.98 5.87 -3.42
CA ASN A 86 -2.87 4.74 -3.24
C ASN A 86 -4.03 4.85 -4.24
N HIS A 87 -4.48 3.73 -4.78
CA HIS A 87 -5.68 3.75 -5.63
C HIS A 87 -6.92 4.11 -4.80
N GLY A 88 -7.88 4.79 -5.43
CA GLY A 88 -9.04 5.38 -4.77
C GLY A 88 -9.04 6.90 -4.90
N ARG A 89 -9.37 7.60 -3.81
CA ARG A 89 -9.66 9.04 -3.86
C ARG A 89 -8.43 9.96 -3.67
N GLN A 90 -7.22 9.41 -3.46
CA GLN A 90 -6.03 10.24 -3.16
C GLN A 90 -5.58 11.16 -4.33
N ALA A 91 -5.87 10.79 -5.57
CA ALA A 91 -5.54 11.59 -6.75
C ALA A 91 -6.78 12.23 -7.41
N GLU A 92 -7.95 12.14 -6.79
CA GLU A 92 -9.24 12.59 -7.35
C GLU A 92 -9.18 14.04 -7.82
N GLU A 93 -8.71 14.96 -6.98
CA GLU A 93 -8.58 16.39 -7.34
C GLU A 93 -7.65 16.64 -8.54
N LEU A 94 -6.58 15.85 -8.69
CA LEU A 94 -5.67 15.99 -9.84
C LEU A 94 -6.31 15.46 -11.13
N VAL A 95 -7.15 14.43 -11.02
CA VAL A 95 -7.93 13.89 -12.14
C VAL A 95 -9.00 14.91 -12.56
N GLU A 96 -9.77 15.44 -11.63
CA GLU A 96 -10.79 16.47 -11.86
C GLU A 96 -10.21 17.76 -12.45
N ALA A 97 -9.00 18.14 -12.03
CA ALA A 97 -8.27 19.27 -12.60
C ALA A 97 -7.73 19.01 -14.02
N GLY A 98 -7.91 17.78 -14.55
CA GLY A 98 -7.44 17.42 -15.90
C GLY A 98 -5.92 17.32 -16.01
N LEU A 99 -5.22 17.02 -14.93
CA LEU A 99 -3.75 16.93 -14.87
C LEU A 99 -3.21 15.53 -15.09
N MET A 100 -4.09 14.51 -15.05
CA MET A 100 -3.74 13.09 -15.20
C MET A 100 -4.17 12.53 -16.55
N ARG A 101 -3.38 11.59 -17.07
CA ARG A 101 -3.67 10.90 -18.35
C ARG A 101 -4.81 9.90 -18.20
N ASP A 102 -5.67 9.88 -19.18
CA ASP A 102 -6.64 8.81 -19.42
C ASP A 102 -5.92 7.57 -19.99
N LEU A 103 -5.92 6.49 -19.23
CA LEU A 103 -5.31 5.20 -19.58
C LEU A 103 -6.32 4.22 -20.18
N THR A 104 -7.59 4.62 -20.35
CA THR A 104 -8.62 3.75 -20.91
C THR A 104 -8.21 3.09 -22.21
N PRO A 105 -7.61 3.82 -23.18
CA PRO A 105 -7.23 3.22 -24.48
C PRO A 105 -6.23 2.06 -24.36
N ILE A 106 -5.24 2.18 -23.45
CA ILE A 106 -4.28 1.09 -23.23
C ILE A 106 -4.89 -0.03 -22.40
N ALA A 107 -5.70 0.30 -21.40
CA ALA A 107 -6.40 -0.67 -20.56
C ALA A 107 -7.34 -1.57 -21.39
N GLU A 108 -8.09 -0.99 -22.34
CA GLU A 108 -8.96 -1.73 -23.25
C GLU A 108 -8.15 -2.59 -24.23
N LYS A 109 -7.10 -2.02 -24.83
CA LYS A 109 -6.22 -2.73 -25.78
C LYS A 109 -5.58 -3.96 -25.15
N GLU A 110 -5.19 -3.89 -23.89
CA GLU A 110 -4.50 -4.97 -23.17
C GLU A 110 -5.43 -5.85 -22.34
N GLY A 111 -6.73 -5.53 -22.28
CA GLY A 111 -7.73 -6.34 -21.57
C GLY A 111 -7.54 -6.32 -20.05
N TRP A 112 -7.22 -5.16 -19.42
CA TRP A 112 -6.97 -5.07 -17.99
C TRP A 112 -8.13 -5.59 -17.13
N LYS A 113 -9.37 -5.44 -17.57
CA LYS A 113 -10.58 -5.97 -16.91
C LYS A 113 -10.60 -7.50 -16.78
N ASP A 114 -9.88 -8.20 -17.64
CA ASP A 114 -9.91 -9.66 -17.68
C ASP A 114 -9.03 -10.26 -16.57
N PHE A 115 -7.89 -9.64 -16.29
CA PHE A 115 -6.89 -10.18 -15.37
C PHE A 115 -6.73 -9.42 -14.04
N ILE A 116 -7.09 -8.12 -13.94
CA ILE A 116 -7.07 -7.39 -12.67
C ILE A 116 -8.21 -7.87 -11.77
N LYS A 117 -7.87 -8.43 -10.62
CA LYS A 117 -8.80 -9.03 -9.67
C LYS A 117 -8.41 -8.68 -8.21
N PRO A 118 -9.38 -8.36 -7.36
CA PRO A 118 -10.81 -8.15 -7.66
C PRO A 118 -11.04 -6.93 -8.58
N SER A 119 -12.19 -6.88 -9.24
CA SER A 119 -12.52 -5.77 -10.18
C SER A 119 -12.54 -4.40 -9.49
N SER A 120 -12.84 -4.35 -8.20
CA SER A 120 -12.83 -3.14 -7.38
C SER A 120 -11.49 -2.39 -7.40
N LEU A 121 -10.37 -3.06 -7.72
CA LEU A 121 -9.07 -2.40 -7.90
C LEU A 121 -9.06 -1.48 -9.14
N LEU A 122 -9.66 -1.94 -10.23
CA LEU A 122 -9.78 -1.13 -11.43
C LEU A 122 -10.89 -0.08 -11.28
N ASP A 123 -11.96 -0.41 -10.57
CA ASP A 123 -13.04 0.53 -10.26
C ASP A 123 -12.50 1.71 -9.46
N SER A 124 -11.59 1.48 -8.50
CA SER A 124 -10.93 2.54 -7.71
C SER A 124 -9.94 3.40 -8.51
N CYS A 125 -9.53 2.96 -9.71
CA CYS A 125 -8.75 3.75 -10.67
C CYS A 125 -9.65 4.48 -11.69
N THR A 126 -10.97 4.35 -11.59
CA THR A 126 -11.93 4.82 -12.60
C THR A 126 -12.70 6.04 -12.09
N VAL A 127 -12.62 7.15 -12.83
CA VAL A 127 -13.40 8.37 -12.58
C VAL A 127 -14.17 8.69 -13.87
N ASP A 128 -15.48 8.90 -13.77
CA ASP A 128 -16.36 9.18 -14.92
C ASP A 128 -16.22 8.18 -16.09
N GLY A 129 -16.02 6.90 -15.77
CA GLY A 129 -15.88 5.82 -16.74
C GLY A 129 -14.53 5.73 -17.43
N LYS A 130 -13.54 6.53 -17.02
CA LYS A 130 -12.18 6.55 -17.53
C LYS A 130 -11.20 6.06 -16.48
N ILE A 131 -10.18 5.33 -16.92
CA ILE A 131 -9.15 4.74 -16.06
C ILE A 131 -7.95 5.70 -15.98
N TYR A 132 -7.54 6.06 -14.77
CA TYR A 132 -6.47 7.04 -14.52
C TYR A 132 -5.26 6.47 -13.77
N CYS A 133 -5.32 5.23 -13.29
CA CYS A 133 -4.19 4.61 -12.62
C CYS A 133 -3.96 3.15 -13.01
N VAL A 134 -2.73 2.71 -12.73
CA VAL A 134 -2.32 1.31 -12.78
C VAL A 134 -2.20 0.82 -11.34
N PRO A 135 -3.13 0.00 -10.83
CA PRO A 135 -2.95 -0.64 -9.54
C PRO A 135 -1.81 -1.65 -9.63
N VAL A 136 -0.91 -1.69 -8.66
CA VAL A 136 0.28 -2.55 -8.72
C VAL A 136 0.34 -3.63 -7.65
N ASN A 137 -0.45 -3.48 -6.59
CA ASN A 137 -0.59 -4.48 -5.55
C ASN A 137 -1.95 -4.38 -4.85
N ILE A 138 -2.25 -5.40 -4.06
CA ILE A 138 -3.27 -5.38 -3.03
C ILE A 138 -2.53 -5.33 -1.70
N HIS A 139 -2.66 -4.23 -0.95
CA HIS A 139 -2.22 -4.16 0.43
C HIS A 139 -3.27 -4.75 1.35
N SER A 140 -2.86 -5.77 2.07
CA SER A 140 -3.62 -6.33 3.16
C SER A 140 -3.18 -5.64 4.45
N GLN A 141 -4.03 -4.76 5.02
CA GLN A 141 -3.61 -3.84 6.08
C GLN A 141 -3.72 -4.41 7.50
N GLN A 142 -4.45 -5.50 7.70
CA GLN A 142 -4.92 -5.97 9.02
C GLN A 142 -4.10 -7.12 9.61
N TRP A 143 -2.79 -6.97 9.68
CA TRP A 143 -1.90 -7.97 10.26
C TRP A 143 -1.40 -7.58 11.64
N LEU A 144 -1.26 -8.58 12.51
CA LEU A 144 -0.43 -8.53 13.70
C LEU A 144 0.82 -9.38 13.44
N TRP A 145 1.96 -8.73 13.40
CA TRP A 145 3.28 -9.35 13.23
C TRP A 145 3.89 -9.58 14.60
N LEU A 146 4.33 -10.81 14.91
CA LEU A 146 4.78 -11.23 16.23
C LEU A 146 6.20 -11.79 16.16
N SER A 147 7.09 -11.37 17.06
CA SER A 147 8.44 -11.91 17.23
C SER A 147 8.40 -13.18 18.09
N ASN A 148 8.60 -14.35 17.49
CA ASN A 148 8.60 -15.59 18.25
C ASN A 148 9.66 -15.59 19.36
N ALA A 149 10.85 -15.04 19.10
CA ALA A 149 11.92 -14.91 20.08
C ALA A 149 11.57 -13.99 21.27
N ALA A 150 10.74 -12.95 21.06
CA ALA A 150 10.31 -12.06 22.15
C ALA A 150 9.38 -12.82 23.14
N PHE A 151 8.46 -13.63 22.64
CA PHE A 151 7.56 -14.44 23.47
C PHE A 151 8.32 -15.55 24.18
N GLU A 152 9.26 -16.22 23.52
CA GLU A 152 10.15 -17.21 24.15
C GLU A 152 10.93 -16.59 25.32
N LYS A 153 11.55 -15.41 25.10
CA LYS A 153 12.30 -14.67 26.14
C LYS A 153 11.42 -14.28 27.32
N ALA A 154 10.16 -13.94 27.07
CA ALA A 154 9.19 -13.59 28.13
C ALA A 154 8.63 -14.83 28.85
N GLY A 155 8.88 -16.04 28.35
CA GLY A 155 8.38 -17.29 28.90
C GLY A 155 6.87 -17.49 28.74
N VAL A 156 6.28 -16.91 27.70
CA VAL A 156 4.85 -17.01 27.37
C VAL A 156 4.65 -17.54 25.94
N PRO A 157 3.55 -18.24 25.65
CA PRO A 157 3.29 -18.71 24.29
C PRO A 157 3.06 -17.55 23.32
N VAL A 158 3.37 -17.77 22.03
CA VAL A 158 3.00 -16.86 20.97
C VAL A 158 1.47 -16.82 20.86
N PRO A 159 0.82 -15.65 20.96
CA PRO A 159 -0.64 -15.54 20.93
C PRO A 159 -1.21 -15.93 19.55
N THR A 160 -2.44 -16.40 19.55
CA THR A 160 -3.21 -16.75 18.35
C THR A 160 -4.32 -15.75 18.02
N ASN A 161 -4.59 -14.82 18.94
CA ASN A 161 -5.61 -13.76 18.78
C ASN A 161 -5.27 -12.53 19.63
N TRP A 162 -6.07 -11.47 19.45
CA TRP A 162 -5.89 -10.19 20.13
C TRP A 162 -5.95 -10.31 21.66
N ASP A 163 -6.90 -11.06 22.21
CA ASP A 163 -7.08 -11.15 23.66
C ASP A 163 -5.90 -11.83 24.33
N GLU A 164 -5.38 -12.90 23.73
CA GLU A 164 -4.17 -13.58 24.18
C GLU A 164 -2.94 -12.65 24.10
N TYR A 165 -2.87 -11.84 23.04
CA TYR A 165 -1.78 -10.87 22.91
C TYR A 165 -1.81 -9.80 24.00
N VAL A 166 -2.98 -9.23 24.27
CA VAL A 166 -3.17 -8.27 25.36
C VAL A 166 -2.84 -8.90 26.72
N ALA A 167 -3.26 -10.16 26.94
CA ALA A 167 -2.96 -10.90 28.17
C ALA A 167 -1.46 -11.17 28.39
N ALA A 168 -0.68 -11.27 27.30
CA ALA A 168 0.77 -11.48 27.37
C ALA A 168 1.55 -10.18 27.71
N ALA A 169 0.97 -8.99 27.52
CA ALA A 169 1.66 -7.72 27.65
C ALA A 169 2.40 -7.51 29.00
N PRO A 170 1.81 -7.83 30.18
CA PRO A 170 2.53 -7.67 31.45
C PRO A 170 3.79 -8.56 31.59
N ALA A 171 3.78 -9.76 31.00
CA ALA A 171 4.95 -10.66 31.00
C ALA A 171 6.05 -10.12 30.08
N LEU A 172 5.67 -9.57 28.92
CA LEU A 172 6.57 -8.94 27.97
C LEU A 172 7.26 -7.72 28.61
N GLU A 173 6.49 -6.84 29.24
CA GLU A 173 7.02 -5.66 29.98
C GLU A 173 7.99 -6.06 31.08
N LYS A 174 7.66 -7.08 31.87
CA LYS A 174 8.53 -7.63 32.91
C LYS A 174 9.85 -8.17 32.36
N ALA A 175 9.82 -8.71 31.13
CA ALA A 175 11.01 -9.19 30.40
C ALA A 175 11.81 -8.06 29.73
N GLY A 176 11.37 -6.78 29.85
CA GLY A 176 11.98 -5.61 29.22
C GLY A 176 11.71 -5.54 27.72
N ILE A 177 10.60 -6.11 27.26
CA ILE A 177 10.17 -6.13 25.85
C ILE A 177 9.00 -5.18 25.69
N ILE A 178 9.05 -4.34 24.65
CA ILE A 178 7.92 -3.46 24.28
C ILE A 178 6.79 -4.35 23.77
N PRO A 179 5.59 -4.32 24.38
CA PRO A 179 4.51 -5.20 23.93
C PRO A 179 4.10 -4.91 22.49
N LEU A 180 3.90 -3.65 22.11
CA LEU A 180 3.48 -3.24 20.76
C LEU A 180 4.44 -2.17 20.21
N ALA A 181 5.07 -2.44 19.08
CA ALA A 181 5.80 -1.43 18.31
C ALA A 181 4.83 -0.63 17.45
N LEU A 182 4.94 0.69 17.50
CA LEU A 182 4.16 1.62 16.71
C LEU A 182 5.01 2.85 16.38
N GLY A 183 5.07 3.25 15.11
CA GLY A 183 5.70 4.51 14.72
C GLY A 183 4.77 5.70 14.93
N GLN A 184 5.33 6.90 14.94
CA GLN A 184 4.61 8.12 15.32
C GLN A 184 4.04 8.91 14.14
N GLN A 185 4.13 8.41 12.90
CA GLN A 185 3.44 9.03 11.77
C GLN A 185 1.92 8.85 11.92
N PRO A 186 1.09 9.88 11.64
CA PRO A 186 -0.36 9.88 11.91
C PRO A 186 -1.10 8.67 11.35
N TRP A 187 -0.78 8.25 10.13
CA TRP A 187 -1.43 7.12 9.47
C TRP A 187 -1.24 5.78 10.19
N GLN A 188 -0.14 5.60 10.94
CA GLN A 188 0.13 4.33 11.63
C GLN A 188 -0.82 4.10 12.81
N ALA A 189 -1.10 5.14 13.59
CA ALA A 189 -2.09 5.07 14.68
C ALA A 189 -3.50 4.83 14.13
N SER A 190 -3.85 5.52 13.04
CA SER A 190 -5.12 5.34 12.33
C SER A 190 -5.25 3.92 11.77
N LEU A 191 -4.20 3.37 11.15
CA LEU A 191 -4.16 1.98 10.67
C LEU A 191 -4.42 0.99 11.81
N ALA A 192 -3.71 1.15 12.94
CA ALA A 192 -3.89 0.27 14.10
C ALA A 192 -5.35 0.29 14.59
N PHE A 193 -5.96 1.47 14.65
CA PHE A 193 -7.38 1.61 15.00
C PHE A 193 -8.30 0.93 13.98
N GLN A 194 -8.09 1.15 12.69
CA GLN A 194 -8.89 0.52 11.61
C GLN A 194 -8.83 -1.00 11.69
N VAL A 195 -7.66 -1.55 11.99
CA VAL A 195 -7.49 -3.00 12.19
C VAL A 195 -8.27 -3.50 13.41
N LEU A 196 -8.29 -2.73 14.51
CA LEU A 196 -9.11 -3.04 15.67
C LEU A 196 -10.62 -2.98 15.35
N VAL A 197 -11.07 -2.02 14.53
CA VAL A 197 -12.49 -1.96 14.09
C VAL A 197 -12.86 -3.23 13.34
N VAL A 198 -12.06 -3.63 12.34
CA VAL A 198 -12.33 -4.84 11.54
C VAL A 198 -12.30 -6.08 12.42
N ALA A 199 -11.32 -6.20 13.31
CA ALA A 199 -11.16 -7.36 14.17
C ALA A 199 -12.28 -7.50 15.22
N LEU A 200 -12.67 -6.42 15.88
CA LEU A 200 -13.52 -6.47 17.08
C LEU A 200 -14.98 -6.08 16.83
N ALA A 201 -15.24 -5.15 15.89
CA ALA A 201 -16.59 -4.76 15.51
C ALA A 201 -17.06 -5.41 14.20
N GLY A 202 -16.12 -5.91 13.39
CA GLY A 202 -16.39 -6.64 12.16
C GLY A 202 -16.46 -5.78 10.90
N PRO A 203 -16.43 -6.45 9.71
CA PRO A 203 -16.36 -5.79 8.42
C PRO A 203 -17.60 -4.94 8.08
N ASP A 204 -18.78 -5.38 8.53
CA ASP A 204 -20.02 -4.64 8.27
C ASP A 204 -20.05 -3.30 8.99
N VAL A 205 -19.58 -3.25 10.25
CA VAL A 205 -19.47 -2.00 11.03
C VAL A 205 -18.45 -1.09 10.37
N PHE A 206 -17.30 -1.62 9.99
CA PHE A 206 -16.28 -0.87 9.28
C PHE A 206 -16.83 -0.23 7.99
N THR A 207 -17.47 -1.03 7.14
CA THR A 207 -18.01 -0.56 5.85
C THR A 207 -19.11 0.50 6.05
N LYS A 208 -20.00 0.33 7.02
CA LYS A 208 -21.05 1.31 7.33
C LYS A 208 -20.46 2.64 7.82
N ILE A 209 -19.43 2.60 8.65
CA ILE A 209 -18.80 3.82 9.19
C ILE A 209 -18.00 4.53 8.09
N TYR A 210 -17.03 3.85 7.46
CA TYR A 210 -16.13 4.49 6.50
C TYR A 210 -16.78 4.73 5.14
N GLY A 211 -17.62 3.80 4.66
CA GLY A 211 -18.33 3.92 3.38
C GLY A 211 -19.67 4.60 3.52
N GLY A 212 -20.49 4.17 4.48
CA GLY A 212 -21.83 4.69 4.71
C GLY A 212 -21.88 5.99 5.52
N LYS A 213 -20.77 6.44 6.12
CA LYS A 213 -20.69 7.63 6.98
C LYS A 213 -21.65 7.57 8.17
N ASP A 214 -21.85 6.36 8.72
CA ASP A 214 -22.80 6.12 9.82
C ASP A 214 -22.21 6.63 11.14
N ALA A 215 -22.48 7.90 11.44
CA ALA A 215 -22.01 8.56 12.66
C ALA A 215 -22.73 8.04 13.92
N GLU A 216 -23.98 7.56 13.81
CA GLU A 216 -24.68 6.98 14.94
C GLU A 216 -24.03 5.66 15.36
N LEU A 217 -23.70 4.82 14.39
CA LEU A 217 -22.95 3.59 14.65
C LEU A 217 -21.55 3.89 15.18
N ALA A 218 -20.87 4.92 14.66
CA ALA A 218 -19.54 5.35 15.18
C ALA A 218 -19.60 5.81 16.64
N ALA A 219 -20.71 6.41 17.09
CA ALA A 219 -20.97 6.79 18.49
C ALA A 219 -21.51 5.62 19.34
N GLY A 220 -21.81 4.48 18.74
CA GLY A 220 -22.50 3.35 19.37
C GLY A 220 -21.63 2.51 20.32
N PRO A 221 -22.28 1.61 21.09
CA PRO A 221 -21.60 0.81 22.12
C PRO A 221 -20.63 -0.22 21.55
N GLU A 222 -20.78 -0.67 20.30
CA GLU A 222 -19.82 -1.57 19.66
C GLU A 222 -18.50 -0.87 19.43
N MET A 223 -18.54 0.37 18.95
CA MET A 223 -17.34 1.18 18.77
C MET A 223 -16.71 1.61 20.10
N ALA A 224 -17.48 1.77 21.18
CA ALA A 224 -16.92 2.03 22.50
C ALA A 224 -15.93 0.94 22.93
N LYS A 225 -16.22 -0.33 22.68
CA LYS A 225 -15.32 -1.47 22.94
C LYS A 225 -14.04 -1.39 22.07
N VAL A 226 -14.17 -0.94 20.83
CA VAL A 226 -13.00 -0.74 19.94
C VAL A 226 -12.11 0.38 20.48
N PHE A 227 -12.69 1.48 20.95
CA PHE A 227 -11.91 2.56 21.57
C PHE A 227 -11.24 2.15 22.89
N GLU A 228 -11.87 1.28 23.69
CA GLU A 228 -11.23 0.66 24.87
C GLU A 228 -10.05 -0.22 24.48
N ALA A 229 -10.18 -1.00 23.38
CA ALA A 229 -9.08 -1.81 22.85
C ALA A 229 -7.95 -0.93 22.28
N ALA A 230 -8.28 0.19 21.65
CA ALA A 230 -7.29 1.18 21.19
C ALA A 230 -6.56 1.86 22.35
N ASP A 231 -7.25 2.09 23.48
CA ASP A 231 -6.63 2.57 24.71
C ASP A 231 -5.62 1.56 25.29
N LYS A 232 -5.94 0.27 25.23
CA LYS A 232 -4.98 -0.81 25.54
C LYS A 232 -3.80 -0.81 24.56
N ALA A 233 -4.06 -0.72 23.25
CA ALA A 233 -3.00 -0.71 22.25
C ALA A 233 -2.02 0.46 22.45
N ARG A 234 -2.51 1.70 22.71
CA ARG A 234 -1.63 2.84 23.00
C ARG A 234 -0.81 2.65 24.29
N SER A 235 -1.41 2.04 25.33
CA SER A 235 -0.68 1.71 26.57
C SER A 235 0.45 0.71 26.29
N MET A 236 0.19 -0.34 25.51
CA MET A 236 1.19 -1.32 25.11
C MET A 236 2.29 -0.70 24.23
N ALA A 237 1.98 0.36 23.47
CA ALA A 237 2.91 1.08 22.60
C ALA A 237 3.65 2.24 23.28
N ALA A 238 3.40 2.53 24.56
CA ALA A 238 3.89 3.71 25.26
C ALA A 238 5.43 3.88 25.23
N ASN A 239 6.17 2.79 25.12
CA ASN A 239 7.63 2.76 25.02
C ASN A 239 8.17 2.62 23.60
N SER A 240 7.32 2.57 22.58
CA SER A 240 7.73 2.62 21.17
C SER A 240 8.07 4.07 20.79
N LYS A 241 9.36 4.39 20.69
CA LYS A 241 9.87 5.75 20.46
C LYS A 241 10.53 5.88 19.08
N VAL A 242 9.87 5.34 18.06
CA VAL A 242 10.34 5.38 16.68
C VAL A 242 9.37 6.19 15.82
N GLN A 243 9.88 6.80 14.73
CA GLN A 243 9.09 7.65 13.86
C GLN A 243 8.43 6.82 12.76
N ASP A 244 9.22 6.01 12.08
CA ASP A 244 8.79 5.32 10.87
C ASP A 244 8.31 3.89 11.17
N TRP A 245 7.41 3.40 10.34
CA TRP A 245 6.83 2.06 10.46
C TRP A 245 7.86 0.94 10.33
N ASN A 246 8.87 1.08 9.46
CA ASN A 246 9.94 0.11 9.28
C ASN A 246 10.90 0.07 10.46
N GLN A 247 11.08 1.19 11.16
CA GLN A 247 11.79 1.21 12.43
C GLN A 247 11.03 0.41 13.50
N ALA A 248 9.70 0.55 13.56
CA ALA A 248 8.85 -0.26 14.44
C ALA A 248 8.92 -1.75 14.05
N THR A 249 8.91 -2.08 12.77
CA THR A 249 9.11 -3.46 12.29
C THR A 249 10.48 -4.00 12.73
N ASN A 250 11.53 -3.18 12.66
CA ASN A 250 12.87 -3.59 13.11
C ASN A 250 12.94 -3.89 14.61
N LEU A 251 12.16 -3.21 15.45
CA LEU A 251 12.04 -3.58 16.88
C LEU A 251 11.48 -4.99 17.05
N VAL A 252 10.53 -5.40 16.21
CA VAL A 252 9.96 -6.76 16.21
C VAL A 252 10.98 -7.78 15.69
N ILE A 253 11.64 -7.47 14.56
CA ILE A 253 12.70 -8.30 13.95
C ILE A 253 13.81 -8.61 14.96
N THR A 254 14.22 -7.61 15.75
CA THR A 254 15.30 -7.75 16.73
C THR A 254 14.84 -8.26 18.11
N GLY A 255 13.56 -8.55 18.29
CA GLY A 255 12.99 -9.02 19.57
C GLY A 255 12.97 -7.96 20.67
N GLN A 256 13.17 -6.68 20.34
CA GLN A 256 13.01 -5.55 21.26
C GLN A 256 11.54 -5.23 21.50
N ALA A 257 10.69 -5.49 20.51
CA ALA A 257 9.23 -5.47 20.64
C ALA A 257 8.64 -6.85 20.32
N ALA A 258 7.50 -7.14 20.94
CA ALA A 258 6.82 -8.42 20.78
C ALA A 258 5.96 -8.46 19.50
N GLY A 259 5.35 -7.36 19.14
CA GLY A 259 4.52 -7.33 17.94
C GLY A 259 4.31 -5.93 17.36
N GLN A 260 3.73 -5.89 16.16
CA GLN A 260 3.34 -4.67 15.44
C GLN A 260 2.04 -4.92 14.69
N ILE A 261 1.09 -3.99 14.79
CA ILE A 261 -0.06 -3.93 13.88
C ILE A 261 0.38 -3.12 12.66
N MET A 262 0.48 -3.79 11.50
CA MET A 262 0.97 -3.17 10.27
C MET A 262 0.51 -3.97 9.06
N GLY A 263 0.47 -3.34 7.89
CA GLY A 263 0.14 -4.00 6.65
C GLY A 263 1.18 -5.04 6.20
N ASP A 264 0.84 -5.73 5.14
CA ASP A 264 1.63 -6.83 4.57
C ASP A 264 3.03 -6.41 4.07
N TRP A 265 3.24 -5.13 3.78
CA TRP A 265 4.56 -4.58 3.41
C TRP A 265 5.63 -4.77 4.49
N ALA A 266 5.24 -5.00 5.75
CA ALA A 266 6.19 -5.36 6.80
C ALA A 266 6.93 -6.67 6.48
N GLN A 267 6.33 -7.58 5.72
CA GLN A 267 7.00 -8.80 5.27
C GLN A 267 8.30 -8.55 4.50
N GLY A 268 8.33 -7.49 3.67
CA GLY A 268 9.54 -7.11 2.94
C GLY A 268 10.74 -6.86 3.86
N GLU A 269 10.50 -6.22 5.03
CA GLU A 269 11.54 -5.97 6.02
C GLU A 269 12.01 -7.27 6.71
N PHE A 270 11.08 -8.16 7.09
CA PHE A 270 11.43 -9.48 7.63
C PHE A 270 12.26 -10.30 6.63
N GLN A 271 11.91 -10.26 5.34
CA GLN A 271 12.64 -10.97 4.29
C GLN A 271 14.07 -10.42 4.10
N VAL A 272 14.23 -9.09 4.05
CA VAL A 272 15.55 -8.45 3.92
C VAL A 272 16.42 -8.76 5.14
N ALA A 273 15.83 -8.89 6.32
CA ALA A 273 16.50 -9.33 7.54
C ALA A 273 16.80 -10.85 7.57
N GLY A 274 16.40 -11.59 6.55
CA GLY A 274 16.62 -13.05 6.47
C GLY A 274 15.73 -13.87 7.39
N GLN A 275 14.66 -13.30 7.91
CA GLN A 275 13.72 -14.01 8.78
C GLN A 275 12.71 -14.86 8.01
N VAL A 276 12.31 -15.97 8.60
CA VAL A 276 11.43 -16.98 8.01
C VAL A 276 10.07 -16.98 8.72
N ALA A 277 9.01 -16.80 7.93
CA ALA A 277 7.64 -16.87 8.43
C ALA A 277 7.33 -18.22 9.08
N GLY A 278 6.64 -18.21 10.21
CA GLY A 278 6.29 -19.41 11.00
C GLY A 278 7.43 -19.93 11.89
N LYS A 279 8.69 -19.51 11.62
CA LYS A 279 9.84 -19.89 12.44
C LYS A 279 10.30 -18.73 13.32
N ASP A 280 10.68 -17.60 12.70
CA ASP A 280 11.25 -16.47 13.40
C ASP A 280 10.17 -15.46 13.80
N TYR A 281 9.12 -15.37 13.01
CA TYR A 281 7.95 -14.52 13.27
C TYR A 281 6.64 -15.21 12.91
N THR A 282 5.57 -14.79 13.58
CA THR A 282 4.20 -15.22 13.33
C THR A 282 3.38 -14.07 12.79
N CYS A 283 2.47 -14.34 11.87
CA CYS A 283 1.54 -13.38 11.29
C CYS A 283 0.09 -13.79 11.55
N LEU A 284 -0.69 -12.88 12.11
CA LEU A 284 -2.12 -13.08 12.39
C LEU A 284 -2.94 -12.08 11.56
N PRO A 285 -3.64 -12.53 10.50
CA PRO A 285 -4.56 -11.68 9.78
C PRO A 285 -5.78 -11.35 10.67
N GLY A 286 -6.29 -10.12 10.58
CA GLY A 286 -7.43 -9.67 11.38
C GLY A 286 -7.25 -9.89 12.88
N LEU A 287 -6.02 -9.77 13.38
CA LEU A 287 -5.61 -10.01 14.76
C LEU A 287 -5.96 -11.42 15.27
N GLY A 288 -6.10 -12.42 14.38
CA GLY A 288 -6.56 -13.76 14.70
C GLY A 288 -8.04 -13.86 15.10
N VAL A 289 -8.85 -12.84 14.80
CA VAL A 289 -10.28 -12.77 15.12
C VAL A 289 -11.13 -12.79 13.85
N ASN A 290 -10.87 -11.85 12.90
CA ASN A 290 -11.59 -11.79 11.63
C ASN A 290 -10.58 -11.77 10.46
N GLU A 291 -10.48 -12.87 9.76
CA GLU A 291 -9.59 -13.02 8.60
C GLU A 291 -10.20 -12.38 7.35
N ILE A 292 -9.99 -11.09 7.20
CA ILE A 292 -10.53 -10.29 6.09
C ILE A 292 -9.38 -9.47 5.49
N ILE A 293 -9.36 -9.31 4.18
CA ILE A 293 -8.45 -8.37 3.49
C ILE A 293 -9.17 -7.05 3.29
N ASN A 294 -8.58 -5.99 3.85
CA ASN A 294 -8.87 -4.63 3.50
C ASN A 294 -8.06 -4.29 2.22
N THR A 295 -8.75 -4.20 1.07
CA THR A 295 -8.15 -4.05 -0.25
C THR A 295 -7.68 -2.62 -0.52
N GLY A 296 -6.69 -2.14 0.23
CA GLY A 296 -5.92 -0.97 -0.15
C GLY A 296 -4.90 -1.33 -1.24
N GLY A 297 -4.03 -0.41 -1.57
CA GLY A 297 -2.89 -0.71 -2.45
C GLY A 297 -2.29 0.52 -3.09
N ASP A 298 -1.11 0.30 -3.62
CA ASP A 298 -0.40 1.31 -4.38
C ASP A 298 -0.85 1.30 -5.84
N ALA A 299 -0.87 2.47 -6.43
CA ALA A 299 -1.10 2.66 -7.85
C ALA A 299 -0.16 3.73 -8.41
N PHE A 300 0.11 3.63 -9.71
CA PHE A 300 0.81 4.68 -10.42
C PHE A 300 -0.16 5.47 -11.29
N TYR A 301 -0.06 6.79 -11.15
CA TYR A 301 -0.74 7.78 -11.94
C TYR A 301 0.26 8.44 -12.88
N PHE A 302 -0.21 8.87 -14.04
CA PHE A 302 0.62 9.41 -15.11
C PHE A 302 0.19 10.85 -15.41
N PRO A 303 0.94 11.85 -14.94
CA PRO A 303 0.65 13.26 -15.30
C PRO A 303 0.72 13.48 -16.80
N ILE A 304 -0.08 14.43 -17.31
CA ILE A 304 -0.03 14.84 -18.71
C ILE A 304 1.30 15.53 -18.98
N LEU A 305 2.05 15.01 -19.96
CA LEU A 305 3.33 15.55 -20.41
C LEU A 305 3.20 16.17 -21.81
N LYS A 306 4.01 17.20 -22.08
CA LYS A 306 4.09 17.82 -23.41
C LYS A 306 5.00 17.05 -24.37
N ASP A 307 5.87 16.22 -23.83
CA ASP A 307 6.84 15.41 -24.59
C ASP A 307 6.19 14.10 -25.02
N GLU A 308 6.04 13.91 -26.33
CA GLU A 308 5.41 12.71 -26.90
C GLU A 308 6.22 11.43 -26.65
N ALA A 309 7.55 11.52 -26.62
CA ALA A 309 8.39 10.35 -26.34
C ALA A 309 8.23 9.89 -24.89
N LYS A 310 8.17 10.84 -23.94
CA LYS A 310 7.87 10.53 -22.54
C LYS A 310 6.45 9.99 -22.36
N SER A 311 5.48 10.53 -23.10
CA SER A 311 4.10 10.00 -23.08
C SER A 311 4.02 8.58 -23.60
N ALA A 312 4.78 8.24 -24.64
CA ALA A 312 4.90 6.85 -25.12
C ALA A 312 5.60 5.94 -24.10
N ALA A 313 6.64 6.45 -23.42
CA ALA A 313 7.33 5.73 -22.35
C ALA A 313 6.43 5.49 -21.12
N GLN A 314 5.48 6.39 -20.82
CA GLN A 314 4.45 6.18 -19.81
C GLN A 314 3.56 4.96 -20.12
N ASP A 315 3.14 4.79 -21.38
CA ASP A 315 2.36 3.61 -21.81
C ASP A 315 3.16 2.32 -21.65
N VAL A 316 4.44 2.34 -22.02
CA VAL A 316 5.35 1.19 -21.82
C VAL A 316 5.50 0.86 -20.33
N LEU A 317 5.62 1.88 -19.47
CA LEU A 317 5.73 1.68 -18.02
C LEU A 317 4.44 1.06 -17.45
N ALA A 318 3.28 1.61 -17.81
CA ALA A 318 1.97 1.09 -17.39
C ALA A 318 1.81 -0.39 -17.74
N SER A 319 2.10 -0.75 -19.00
CA SER A 319 2.08 -2.14 -19.46
C SER A 319 3.09 -3.01 -18.70
N THR A 320 4.29 -2.50 -18.47
CA THR A 320 5.37 -3.26 -17.83
C THR A 320 5.05 -3.58 -16.38
N MET A 321 4.44 -2.66 -15.64
CA MET A 321 4.04 -2.89 -14.24
C MET A 321 3.00 -4.00 -14.10
N LEU A 322 2.18 -4.22 -15.13
CA LEU A 322 1.12 -5.23 -15.12
C LEU A 322 1.54 -6.57 -15.75
N LYS A 323 2.76 -6.72 -16.27
CA LYS A 323 3.22 -8.03 -16.78
C LYS A 323 3.22 -9.10 -15.69
N PRO A 324 2.84 -10.36 -15.99
CA PRO A 324 2.82 -11.42 -14.99
C PRO A 324 4.10 -11.57 -14.21
N GLU A 325 5.25 -11.63 -14.89
CA GLU A 325 6.57 -11.77 -14.29
C GLU A 325 6.96 -10.56 -13.40
N THR A 326 6.56 -9.35 -13.80
CA THR A 326 6.82 -8.13 -13.04
C THR A 326 5.97 -8.09 -11.77
N GLN A 327 4.68 -8.45 -11.88
CA GLN A 327 3.76 -8.53 -10.74
C GLN A 327 4.23 -9.57 -9.71
N VAL A 328 4.70 -10.72 -10.16
CA VAL A 328 5.27 -11.75 -9.26
C VAL A 328 6.54 -11.25 -8.58
N ALA A 329 7.51 -10.73 -9.36
CA ALA A 329 8.80 -10.27 -8.83
C ALA A 329 8.63 -9.16 -7.80
N PHE A 330 7.82 -8.14 -8.11
CA PHE A 330 7.54 -7.01 -7.23
C PHE A 330 6.84 -7.46 -5.94
N ASN A 331 5.72 -8.20 -6.06
CA ASN A 331 4.90 -8.53 -4.89
C ASN A 331 5.58 -9.53 -3.96
N LEU A 332 6.38 -10.46 -4.47
CA LEU A 332 7.20 -11.35 -3.61
C LEU A 332 8.22 -10.57 -2.77
N LYS A 333 8.79 -9.46 -3.27
CA LYS A 333 9.71 -8.60 -2.52
C LYS A 333 8.99 -7.66 -1.57
N LYS A 334 7.87 -7.09 -2.02
CA LYS A 334 7.06 -6.14 -1.25
C LYS A 334 6.34 -6.82 -0.07
N GLY A 335 5.99 -8.11 -0.22
CA GLY A 335 5.16 -8.85 0.72
C GLY A 335 3.66 -8.67 0.50
N SER A 336 3.25 -7.90 -0.51
CA SER A 336 1.88 -7.64 -0.91
C SER A 336 1.34 -8.69 -1.88
N LEU A 337 0.05 -8.62 -2.20
CA LEU A 337 -0.57 -9.53 -3.16
C LEU A 337 -0.63 -8.88 -4.55
N PRO A 338 -0.42 -9.64 -5.64
CA PRO A 338 -0.52 -9.12 -6.99
C PRO A 338 -1.97 -8.75 -7.34
N VAL A 339 -2.11 -7.78 -8.25
CA VAL A 339 -3.42 -7.40 -8.80
C VAL A 339 -3.91 -8.37 -9.89
N ARG A 340 -3.08 -9.31 -10.28
CA ARG A 340 -3.40 -10.32 -11.30
C ARG A 340 -3.86 -11.62 -10.66
N GLY A 341 -5.02 -12.13 -11.09
CA GLY A 341 -5.53 -13.43 -10.66
C GLY A 341 -4.95 -14.63 -11.43
N ASP A 342 -4.14 -14.39 -12.45
CA ASP A 342 -3.60 -15.38 -13.38
C ASP A 342 -2.08 -15.62 -13.22
N VAL A 343 -1.49 -15.28 -12.07
CA VAL A 343 -0.06 -15.46 -11.79
C VAL A 343 0.21 -16.59 -10.81
N ASP A 344 1.37 -17.23 -10.96
CA ASP A 344 1.84 -18.28 -10.05
C ASP A 344 2.68 -17.66 -8.91
N LEU A 345 2.25 -17.88 -7.67
CA LEU A 345 2.91 -17.45 -6.44
C LEU A 345 3.41 -18.63 -5.61
N ALA A 346 3.84 -19.71 -6.25
CA ALA A 346 4.38 -20.89 -5.55
C ALA A 346 5.53 -20.54 -4.59
N ALA A 347 6.30 -19.48 -4.89
CA ALA A 347 7.37 -18.97 -4.05
C ALA A 347 6.91 -18.11 -2.86
N ALA A 348 5.60 -17.84 -2.72
CA ALA A 348 5.06 -17.09 -1.59
C ALA A 348 5.36 -17.78 -0.26
N ASN A 349 5.71 -16.99 0.76
CA ASN A 349 5.88 -17.50 2.12
C ASN A 349 4.53 -17.80 2.78
N ASP A 350 4.54 -18.37 3.98
CA ASP A 350 3.32 -18.81 4.68
C ASP A 350 2.38 -17.65 5.01
N CYS A 351 2.90 -16.45 5.30
CA CYS A 351 2.06 -15.30 5.59
C CYS A 351 1.37 -14.77 4.31
N MET A 352 2.09 -14.69 3.19
CA MET A 352 1.51 -14.33 1.91
C MET A 352 0.46 -15.35 1.45
N LYS A 353 0.70 -16.66 1.65
CA LYS A 353 -0.28 -17.72 1.36
C LYS A 353 -1.58 -17.55 2.15
N LYS A 354 -1.50 -17.16 3.44
CA LYS A 354 -2.71 -16.81 4.21
C LYS A 354 -3.50 -15.68 3.56
N GLY A 355 -2.82 -14.62 3.11
CA GLY A 355 -3.47 -13.52 2.38
C GLY A 355 -4.14 -13.98 1.10
N LEU A 356 -3.46 -14.81 0.30
CA LEU A 356 -4.03 -15.39 -0.92
C LEU A 356 -5.27 -16.26 -0.65
N ASP A 357 -5.25 -17.06 0.41
CA ASP A 357 -6.39 -17.90 0.81
C ASP A 357 -7.60 -17.06 1.24
N ILE A 358 -7.37 -15.94 1.95
CA ILE A 358 -8.44 -15.01 2.34
C ILE A 358 -9.02 -14.34 1.10
N LEU A 359 -8.16 -13.88 0.19
CA LEU A 359 -8.58 -13.27 -1.08
C LEU A 359 -9.39 -14.26 -1.94
N ALA A 360 -8.96 -15.50 -2.03
CA ALA A 360 -9.65 -16.56 -2.79
C ALA A 360 -11.03 -16.90 -2.21
N LYS A 361 -11.24 -16.74 -0.91
CA LYS A 361 -12.54 -16.88 -0.25
C LYS A 361 -13.48 -15.70 -0.47
N GLY A 362 -12.98 -14.60 -1.06
CA GLY A 362 -13.74 -13.36 -1.22
C GLY A 362 -13.96 -12.57 0.08
N ASN A 363 -13.21 -12.86 1.12
CA ASN A 363 -13.30 -12.15 2.41
C ASN A 363 -12.55 -10.81 2.30
N ILE A 364 -13.13 -9.87 1.58
CA ILE A 364 -12.52 -8.57 1.27
C ILE A 364 -13.44 -7.41 1.62
N ILE A 365 -12.85 -6.29 2.03
CA ILE A 365 -13.52 -4.99 2.19
C ILE A 365 -12.68 -3.90 1.53
N GLN A 366 -13.31 -2.79 1.18
CA GLN A 366 -12.61 -1.63 0.65
C GLN A 366 -11.82 -0.91 1.74
N SER A 367 -10.69 -0.30 1.38
CA SER A 367 -9.89 0.52 2.30
C SER A 367 -10.50 1.90 2.51
N PRO A 368 -10.15 2.60 3.60
CA PRO A 368 -10.57 3.99 3.80
C PRO A 368 -10.14 4.93 2.67
N ASP A 369 -8.99 4.70 2.02
CA ASP A 369 -8.52 5.48 0.87
C ASP A 369 -9.48 5.41 -0.34
N GLN A 370 -10.27 4.35 -0.43
CA GLN A 370 -11.30 4.19 -1.47
C GLN A 370 -12.65 4.76 -1.04
N LEU A 371 -12.90 4.83 0.27
CA LEU A 371 -14.21 5.14 0.85
C LEU A 371 -14.35 6.60 1.30
N MET A 372 -13.26 7.27 1.68
CA MET A 372 -13.27 8.64 2.21
C MET A 372 -12.41 9.55 1.33
N SER A 373 -12.75 10.84 1.28
CA SER A 373 -11.86 11.84 0.69
C SER A 373 -10.54 11.93 1.43
N ALA A 374 -9.51 12.44 0.76
CA ALA A 374 -8.19 12.63 1.35
C ALA A 374 -8.23 13.55 2.59
N ASP A 375 -9.10 14.58 2.57
CA ASP A 375 -9.28 15.50 3.70
C ASP A 375 -9.93 14.81 4.90
N SER A 376 -11.04 14.10 4.70
CA SER A 376 -11.72 13.34 5.77
C SER A 376 -10.78 12.31 6.40
N LEU A 377 -9.99 11.61 5.59
CA LEU A 377 -9.03 10.62 6.08
C LEU A 377 -7.87 11.28 6.84
N THR A 378 -7.44 12.47 6.45
CA THR A 378 -6.43 13.25 7.18
C THR A 378 -6.94 13.62 8.57
N GLN A 379 -8.19 14.07 8.72
CA GLN A 379 -8.79 14.37 10.02
C GLN A 379 -8.86 13.14 10.92
N VAL A 380 -9.17 11.96 10.37
CA VAL A 380 -9.14 10.68 11.09
C VAL A 380 -7.72 10.36 11.56
N ASN A 381 -6.71 10.52 10.70
CA ASN A 381 -5.30 10.27 11.03
C ASN A 381 -4.81 11.18 12.15
N ASP A 382 -5.16 12.47 12.10
CA ASP A 382 -4.80 13.46 13.10
C ASP A 382 -5.43 13.15 14.46
N LEU A 383 -6.70 12.74 14.47
CA LEU A 383 -7.36 12.30 15.71
C LEU A 383 -6.62 11.13 16.35
N PHE A 384 -6.25 10.12 15.57
CA PHE A 384 -5.65 8.92 16.16
C PHE A 384 -4.19 9.13 16.58
N VAL A 385 -3.40 9.91 15.85
CA VAL A 385 -2.06 10.24 16.35
C VAL A 385 -2.12 11.05 17.63
N GLU A 386 -3.06 11.99 17.76
CA GLU A 386 -3.27 12.74 18.97
C GLU A 386 -3.72 11.83 20.13
N PHE A 387 -4.72 10.95 19.88
CA PHE A 387 -5.21 10.00 20.89
C PHE A 387 -4.12 9.06 21.40
N PHE A 388 -3.30 8.51 20.50
CA PHE A 388 -2.22 7.59 20.88
C PHE A 388 -1.09 8.28 21.65
N ASN A 389 -0.85 9.58 21.42
CA ASN A 389 0.22 10.34 22.06
C ASN A 389 -0.21 11.17 23.28
N THR A 390 -1.52 11.28 23.55
CA THR A 390 -2.06 12.13 24.61
C THR A 390 -2.90 11.30 25.61
N PRO A 391 -2.29 10.75 26.67
CA PRO A 391 -2.98 9.86 27.61
C PRO A 391 -4.20 10.50 28.30
N SER A 392 -4.27 11.83 28.36
CA SER A 392 -5.42 12.54 28.97
C SER A 392 -6.69 12.54 28.10
N ILE A 393 -6.59 12.22 26.81
CA ILE A 393 -7.77 12.03 25.96
C ILE A 393 -8.33 10.65 26.27
N THR A 394 -9.58 10.61 26.79
CA THR A 394 -10.24 9.33 27.11
C THR A 394 -10.71 8.61 25.83
N ALA A 395 -10.92 7.30 25.93
CA ALA A 395 -11.54 6.51 24.85
C ALA A 395 -12.89 7.11 24.43
N ALA A 396 -13.71 7.55 25.39
CA ALA A 396 -15.02 8.16 25.13
C ALA A 396 -14.91 9.51 24.40
N ASP A 397 -13.94 10.36 24.76
CA ASP A 397 -13.70 11.63 24.06
C ASP A 397 -13.21 11.40 22.62
N ALA A 398 -12.31 10.44 22.42
CA ALA A 398 -11.83 10.08 21.10
C ALA A 398 -12.96 9.51 20.23
N GLN A 399 -13.82 8.66 20.79
CA GLN A 399 -15.00 8.13 20.09
C GLN A 399 -15.95 9.22 19.63
N LYS A 400 -16.26 10.17 20.54
CA LYS A 400 -17.13 11.31 20.21
C LYS A 400 -16.56 12.15 19.07
N ARG A 401 -15.25 12.45 19.11
CA ARG A 401 -14.56 13.20 18.04
C ARG A 401 -14.56 12.42 16.72
N PHE A 402 -14.35 11.11 16.77
CA PHE A 402 -14.42 10.26 15.59
C PHE A 402 -15.82 10.28 14.95
N ALA A 403 -16.88 10.13 15.74
CA ALA A 403 -18.25 10.21 15.24
C ALA A 403 -18.55 11.58 14.62
N ASP A 404 -18.03 12.68 15.20
CA ASP A 404 -18.16 14.02 14.63
C ASP A 404 -17.44 14.16 13.27
N ILE A 405 -16.24 13.58 13.12
CA ILE A 405 -15.55 13.53 11.83
C ILE A 405 -16.36 12.71 10.82
N VAL A 406 -16.82 11.52 11.18
CA VAL A 406 -17.63 10.65 10.30
C VAL A 406 -18.89 11.36 9.83
N SER A 407 -19.56 12.14 10.71
CA SER A 407 -20.78 12.88 10.37
C SER A 407 -20.59 13.98 9.32
N LYS A 408 -19.36 14.43 9.13
CA LYS A 408 -18.98 15.51 8.21
C LYS A 408 -18.20 15.00 7.00
N ALA A 409 -17.87 13.71 6.99
CA ALA A 409 -17.09 13.09 5.92
C ALA A 409 -17.90 12.96 4.63
N ASP A 410 -17.20 13.06 3.49
CA ASP A 410 -17.70 12.91 2.13
C ASP A 410 -17.18 11.65 1.43
#